data_e4fe25538c5afb58036f2bb18d741309
#
_entry.id   e4fe25538c5afb58036f2bb18d741309
#
_cell.length_a   1.000
_cell.length_b   1.000
_cell.length_c   1.000
_cell.angle_alpha   90.00
_cell.angle_beta   90.00
_cell.angle_gamma   90.00
#
_symmetry.space_group_name_H-M   'P 1'
#
loop_
_entity.id
_entity.type
_entity.pdbx_description
1 polymer ?
#
loop_
_entity_poly.entity_id
_entity_poly.type
_entity_poly.pdbx_seq_one_letter_code
_entity_poly.pdbx_strand_id
1 'polypeptide(L)'
;MLFDGLEKKNNRYMVGYDLGEYESQISYCSLVNPAAETIPVVAGSEQYNIPTVLCKRMEVSQWFYGKEALRVADMKEGTLVTGLLEKACRGEMVEIEDREYDPVALLTLFVKRSFGLFSMQASLDKIEILVITVRDLDGPIVSVLEQVVAGLGLKTERIFFQSYKESFYYYMLHQPAELWTGEPVIFDMQKDKMTAYILECNKRTIPTVTFSCEADFSQFPIADENSMDQEFYEVAASVMYGREVSVVFLIGDGFKQDSMDVSLRFLCKGGRRTFKGNNLYSKGAAYGAVERLCPSKRGKEYVFLGVQKLKSNLGIQMIREGRESYKTLLDAGVNWYDAKAKCQFYLESGNKIYVAITPLTNIRATQQAGGKYPVIYEEITLEGLPERPKKTTRLELSASMTDVQTVQIEVEDLGFGEIVKPTHQVWKKTIILT
;
A
#
# COMPACT_ATOMS: atom_id res chain seq x y z
N MET A 1 -11.39 1.91 37.30
CA MET A 1 -11.70 2.52 35.99
C MET A 1 -10.47 2.91 35.13
N LEU A 2 -9.35 3.40 35.67
CA LEU A 2 -8.13 3.69 34.88
C LEU A 2 -7.37 2.42 34.45
N PHE A 3 -7.37 1.37 35.24
CA PHE A 3 -6.71 0.09 34.92
C PHE A 3 -7.49 -0.73 33.89
N ASP A 4 -8.81 -0.68 33.90
CA ASP A 4 -9.69 -1.37 32.93
C ASP A 4 -9.53 -0.84 31.49
N GLY A 5 -9.19 0.43 31.34
CA GLY A 5 -8.93 1.06 30.05
C GLY A 5 -7.57 0.67 29.45
N LEU A 6 -6.58 0.38 30.29
CA LEU A 6 -5.24 -0.06 29.88
C LEU A 6 -5.24 -1.55 29.50
N GLU A 7 -5.93 -2.40 30.24
CA GLU A 7 -6.06 -3.82 29.88
C GLU A 7 -6.85 -4.03 28.58
N LYS A 8 -7.89 -3.23 28.32
CA LYS A 8 -8.63 -3.27 27.04
C LYS A 8 -7.79 -2.83 25.86
N LYS A 9 -6.87 -1.86 26.02
CA LYS A 9 -5.93 -1.45 24.97
C LYS A 9 -4.82 -2.49 24.71
N ASN A 10 -4.41 -3.22 25.74
CA ASN A 10 -3.33 -4.20 25.64
C ASN A 10 -3.67 -5.44 24.80
N ASN A 11 -4.92 -5.64 24.41
CA ASN A 11 -5.40 -6.82 23.72
C ASN A 11 -5.85 -6.52 22.28
N ARG A 12 -5.30 -5.47 21.65
CA ARG A 12 -5.56 -5.08 20.27
C ARG A 12 -4.39 -5.43 19.38
N TYR A 13 -4.70 -5.85 18.15
CA TYR A 13 -3.72 -6.35 17.19
C TYR A 13 -3.62 -5.45 15.98
N MET A 14 -2.39 -5.24 15.54
CA MET A 14 -2.03 -4.67 14.26
C MET A 14 -1.73 -5.83 13.32
N VAL A 15 -2.50 -5.92 12.24
CA VAL A 15 -2.44 -7.06 11.32
C VAL A 15 -1.92 -6.62 9.97
N GLY A 16 -0.95 -7.35 9.44
CA GLY A 16 -0.46 -7.26 8.08
C GLY A 16 -0.93 -8.47 7.28
N TYR A 17 -1.64 -8.25 6.21
CA TYR A 17 -2.08 -9.27 5.27
C TYR A 17 -1.33 -9.10 3.95
N ASP A 18 -0.48 -10.05 3.61
CA ASP A 18 0.15 -10.13 2.30
C ASP A 18 -0.77 -10.89 1.35
N LEU A 19 -1.33 -10.17 0.38
CA LEU A 19 -2.15 -10.73 -0.69
C LEU A 19 -1.28 -10.89 -1.93
N GLY A 20 -0.53 -11.98 -1.97
CA GLY A 20 0.31 -12.31 -3.10
C GLY A 20 -0.46 -12.99 -4.24
N GLU A 21 0.12 -12.94 -5.42
CA GLU A 21 -0.45 -13.54 -6.65
C GLU A 21 -0.59 -15.07 -6.50
N TYR A 22 0.43 -15.72 -5.91
CA TYR A 22 0.50 -17.17 -5.77
C TYR A 22 0.30 -17.64 -4.34
N GLU A 23 0.81 -16.88 -3.38
CA GLU A 23 0.77 -17.19 -1.96
C GLU A 23 0.45 -15.95 -1.14
N SER A 24 -0.37 -16.12 -0.11
CA SER A 24 -0.73 -15.08 0.84
C SER A 24 -0.24 -15.43 2.23
N GLN A 25 -0.05 -14.42 3.09
CA GLN A 25 0.43 -14.59 4.46
C GLN A 25 -0.25 -13.60 5.41
N ILE A 26 -0.33 -13.97 6.69
CA ILE A 26 -0.87 -13.09 7.73
C ILE A 26 0.17 -12.97 8.85
N SER A 27 0.56 -11.74 9.14
CA SER A 27 1.39 -11.42 10.30
C SER A 27 0.66 -10.46 11.23
N TYR A 28 0.98 -10.52 12.50
CA TYR A 28 0.38 -9.65 13.50
C TYR A 28 1.40 -9.27 14.58
N CYS A 29 1.12 -8.17 15.25
CA CYS A 29 1.80 -7.76 16.47
C CYS A 29 0.79 -7.03 17.38
N SER A 30 1.22 -6.73 18.60
CA SER A 30 0.43 -5.95 19.55
C SER A 30 1.32 -4.89 20.21
N LEU A 31 0.74 -3.93 20.91
CA LEU A 31 1.54 -2.95 21.67
C LEU A 31 2.31 -3.59 22.83
N VAL A 32 1.88 -4.76 23.29
CA VAL A 32 2.58 -5.53 24.37
C VAL A 32 3.70 -6.38 23.77
N ASN A 33 3.47 -6.99 22.63
CA ASN A 33 4.49 -7.72 21.86
C ASN A 33 4.66 -7.04 20.50
N PRO A 34 5.63 -6.10 20.38
CA PRO A 34 5.83 -5.33 19.16
C PRO A 34 6.54 -6.13 18.06
N ALA A 35 7.11 -7.28 18.36
CA ALA A 35 7.69 -8.16 17.35
C ALA A 35 6.58 -8.79 16.50
N ALA A 36 6.66 -8.63 15.18
CA ALA A 36 5.67 -9.21 14.29
C ALA A 36 5.87 -10.73 14.17
N GLU A 37 4.80 -11.47 14.41
CA GLU A 37 4.70 -12.91 14.25
C GLU A 37 3.84 -13.26 13.05
N THR A 38 4.22 -14.30 12.30
CA THR A 38 3.42 -14.80 11.16
C THR A 38 2.61 -16.02 11.60
N ILE A 39 1.36 -16.08 11.18
CA ILE A 39 0.44 -17.15 11.53
C ILE A 39 0.77 -18.38 10.69
N PRO A 40 1.08 -19.52 11.31
CA PRO A 40 1.29 -20.75 10.57
C PRO A 40 -0.04 -21.30 10.04
N VAL A 41 -0.01 -21.88 8.83
CA VAL A 41 -1.19 -22.52 8.21
C VAL A 41 -1.61 -23.76 9.00
N VAL A 42 -0.64 -24.46 9.60
CA VAL A 42 -0.85 -25.60 10.48
C VAL A 42 -0.24 -25.27 11.84
N ALA A 43 -1.01 -25.39 12.89
CA ALA A 43 -0.56 -25.09 14.25
C ALA A 43 0.72 -25.88 14.60
N GLY A 44 1.73 -25.15 15.10
CA GLY A 44 3.03 -25.72 15.48
C GLY A 44 3.98 -26.03 14.30
N SER A 45 3.63 -25.65 13.06
CA SER A 45 4.53 -25.78 11.91
C SER A 45 5.17 -24.44 11.54
N GLU A 46 6.26 -24.50 10.76
CA GLU A 46 6.87 -23.32 10.13
C GLU A 46 6.33 -23.06 8.71
N GLN A 47 5.12 -23.53 8.42
CA GLN A 47 4.48 -23.32 7.13
C GLN A 47 3.53 -22.12 7.21
N TYR A 48 3.88 -21.02 6.57
CA TYR A 48 3.17 -19.76 6.66
C TYR A 48 2.41 -19.41 5.38
N ASN A 49 2.78 -20.03 4.26
CA ASN A 49 2.24 -19.71 2.94
C ASN A 49 0.87 -20.34 2.73
N ILE A 50 -0.10 -19.52 2.37
CA ILE A 50 -1.45 -19.87 2.00
C ILE A 50 -1.53 -19.76 0.48
N PRO A 51 -1.61 -20.85 -0.29
CA PRO A 51 -1.85 -20.75 -1.75
C PRO A 51 -3.06 -19.87 -2.06
N THR A 52 -2.88 -18.85 -2.91
CA THR A 52 -3.93 -17.88 -3.26
C THR A 52 -4.87 -18.47 -4.31
N VAL A 53 -5.56 -19.52 -3.93
CA VAL A 53 -6.45 -20.30 -4.81
C VAL A 53 -7.74 -20.70 -4.10
N LEU A 54 -8.79 -20.88 -4.90
CA LEU A 54 -10.05 -21.49 -4.51
C LEU A 54 -10.32 -22.76 -5.32
N CYS A 55 -11.06 -23.70 -4.79
CA CYS A 55 -11.59 -24.84 -5.52
C CYS A 55 -13.07 -25.03 -5.19
N LYS A 56 -13.91 -25.06 -6.22
CA LYS A 56 -15.32 -25.40 -6.07
C LYS A 56 -15.47 -26.90 -6.29
N ARG A 57 -16.02 -27.61 -5.30
CA ARG A 57 -16.31 -29.04 -5.43
C ARG A 57 -17.42 -29.26 -6.46
N MET A 58 -17.27 -30.29 -7.28
CA MET A 58 -18.27 -30.65 -8.30
C MET A 58 -19.63 -30.94 -7.66
N GLU A 59 -20.71 -30.54 -8.34
CA GLU A 59 -22.11 -30.84 -8.01
C GLU A 59 -22.61 -30.28 -6.65
N VAL A 60 -21.72 -29.62 -5.86
CA VAL A 60 -22.07 -29.05 -4.56
C VAL A 60 -21.59 -27.61 -4.43
N SER A 61 -22.30 -26.80 -3.65
CA SER A 61 -21.93 -25.40 -3.39
C SER A 61 -20.87 -25.26 -2.29
N GLN A 62 -19.86 -26.16 -2.29
CA GLN A 62 -18.78 -26.15 -1.33
C GLN A 62 -17.49 -25.60 -1.95
N TRP A 63 -16.87 -24.65 -1.26
CA TRP A 63 -15.61 -24.05 -1.65
C TRP A 63 -14.51 -24.41 -0.69
N PHE A 64 -13.32 -24.68 -1.21
CA PHE A 64 -12.08 -24.86 -0.47
C PHE A 64 -11.10 -23.75 -0.82
N TYR A 65 -10.13 -23.48 0.03
CA TYR A 65 -9.08 -22.48 -0.21
C TYR A 65 -7.69 -23.03 0.17
N GLY A 66 -6.65 -22.41 -0.35
CA GLY A 66 -5.28 -22.73 -0.01
C GLY A 66 -4.90 -24.18 -0.36
N LYS A 67 -4.18 -24.85 0.53
CA LYS A 67 -3.70 -26.24 0.31
C LYS A 67 -4.83 -27.24 0.12
N GLU A 68 -5.96 -27.02 0.80
CA GLU A 68 -7.10 -27.93 0.66
C GLU A 68 -7.74 -27.80 -0.72
N ALA A 69 -7.79 -26.59 -1.27
CA ALA A 69 -8.25 -26.37 -2.64
C ALA A 69 -7.38 -27.11 -3.67
N LEU A 70 -6.05 -27.06 -3.50
CA LEU A 70 -5.12 -27.82 -4.35
C LEU A 70 -5.37 -29.31 -4.27
N ARG A 71 -5.50 -29.84 -3.03
CA ARG A 71 -5.76 -31.27 -2.81
C ARG A 71 -7.04 -31.77 -3.48
N VAL A 72 -8.14 -30.99 -3.36
CA VAL A 72 -9.43 -31.34 -3.98
C VAL A 72 -9.34 -31.31 -5.50
N ALA A 73 -8.61 -30.35 -6.05
CA ALA A 73 -8.36 -30.26 -7.48
C ALA A 73 -7.51 -31.43 -8.01
N ASP A 74 -6.44 -31.80 -7.30
CA ASP A 74 -5.56 -32.94 -7.62
C ASP A 74 -6.33 -34.26 -7.64
N MET A 75 -7.31 -34.41 -6.74
CA MET A 75 -8.21 -35.57 -6.70
C MET A 75 -9.27 -35.55 -7.82
N LYS A 76 -9.30 -34.47 -8.62
CA LYS A 76 -10.32 -34.24 -9.67
C LYS A 76 -11.75 -34.16 -9.11
N GLU A 77 -11.91 -33.75 -7.86
CA GLU A 77 -13.22 -33.58 -7.21
C GLU A 77 -13.77 -32.16 -7.32
N GLY A 78 -13.05 -31.23 -7.93
CA GLY A 78 -13.46 -29.84 -8.06
C GLY A 78 -12.70 -29.05 -9.11
N THR A 79 -13.23 -27.87 -9.43
CA THR A 79 -12.62 -26.93 -10.37
C THR A 79 -11.77 -25.91 -9.61
N LEU A 80 -10.46 -25.85 -9.92
CA LEU A 80 -9.51 -24.92 -9.33
C LEU A 80 -9.61 -23.54 -9.98
N VAL A 81 -9.63 -22.51 -9.16
CA VAL A 81 -9.58 -21.09 -9.57
C VAL A 81 -8.31 -20.47 -9.04
N THR A 82 -7.46 -20.02 -9.95
CA THR A 82 -6.17 -19.34 -9.69
C THR A 82 -6.21 -17.91 -10.23
N GLY A 83 -5.20 -17.09 -9.88
CA GLY A 83 -5.10 -15.70 -10.37
C GLY A 83 -6.23 -14.82 -9.85
N LEU A 84 -6.66 -15.02 -8.61
CA LEU A 84 -7.85 -14.36 -8.04
C LEU A 84 -7.77 -12.84 -8.11
N LEU A 85 -6.62 -12.25 -7.76
CA LEU A 85 -6.43 -10.81 -7.78
C LEU A 85 -6.42 -10.27 -9.22
N GLU A 86 -5.72 -10.93 -10.12
CA GLU A 86 -5.63 -10.54 -11.52
C GLU A 86 -7.01 -10.57 -12.21
N LYS A 87 -7.77 -11.66 -12.00
CA LYS A 87 -9.14 -11.79 -12.53
C LYS A 87 -10.07 -10.71 -11.98
N ALA A 88 -9.97 -10.43 -10.68
CA ALA A 88 -10.75 -9.36 -10.05
C ALA A 88 -10.43 -7.99 -10.66
N CYS A 89 -9.15 -7.69 -10.89
CA CYS A 89 -8.73 -6.41 -11.51
C CYS A 89 -9.17 -6.27 -12.97
N ARG A 90 -9.24 -7.39 -13.70
CA ARG A 90 -9.73 -7.41 -15.10
C ARG A 90 -11.25 -7.50 -15.22
N GLY A 91 -11.98 -7.77 -14.12
CA GLY A 91 -13.42 -8.07 -14.15
C GLY A 91 -13.72 -9.35 -14.91
N GLU A 92 -12.78 -10.30 -14.93
CA GLU A 92 -12.89 -11.56 -15.67
C GLU A 92 -13.78 -12.55 -14.92
N MET A 93 -15.02 -12.71 -15.39
CA MET A 93 -15.95 -13.66 -14.81
C MET A 93 -15.40 -15.09 -14.86
N VAL A 94 -15.65 -15.85 -13.79
CA VAL A 94 -15.18 -17.23 -13.67
C VAL A 94 -16.34 -18.17 -13.91
N GLU A 95 -16.29 -18.93 -15.01
CA GLU A 95 -17.31 -19.92 -15.34
C GLU A 95 -16.95 -21.28 -14.75
N ILE A 96 -17.89 -21.88 -13.99
CA ILE A 96 -17.76 -23.22 -13.41
C ILE A 96 -19.14 -23.91 -13.48
N GLU A 97 -19.23 -25.07 -14.14
CA GLU A 97 -20.46 -25.85 -14.25
C GLU A 97 -21.66 -25.00 -14.75
N ASP A 98 -21.49 -24.29 -15.86
CA ASP A 98 -22.47 -23.41 -16.49
C ASP A 98 -22.97 -22.26 -15.60
N ARG A 99 -22.19 -21.87 -14.59
CA ARG A 99 -22.46 -20.71 -13.71
C ARG A 99 -21.30 -19.73 -13.73
N GLU A 100 -21.65 -18.48 -13.85
CA GLU A 100 -20.71 -17.37 -13.75
C GLU A 100 -20.56 -16.90 -12.29
N TYR A 101 -19.32 -16.65 -11.89
CA TYR A 101 -18.96 -16.15 -10.57
C TYR A 101 -18.21 -14.83 -10.71
N ASP A 102 -18.63 -13.84 -9.93
CA ASP A 102 -17.95 -12.55 -9.83
C ASP A 102 -16.54 -12.73 -9.22
N PRO A 103 -15.49 -12.30 -9.93
CA PRO A 103 -14.12 -12.49 -9.47
C PRO A 103 -13.81 -11.71 -8.18
N VAL A 104 -14.45 -10.55 -7.93
CA VAL A 104 -14.27 -9.79 -6.67
C VAL A 104 -14.90 -10.55 -5.51
N ALA A 105 -16.07 -11.17 -5.71
CA ALA A 105 -16.71 -12.00 -4.70
C ALA A 105 -15.86 -13.24 -4.38
N LEU A 106 -15.23 -13.86 -5.38
CA LEU A 106 -14.30 -14.99 -5.17
C LEU A 106 -13.06 -14.56 -4.39
N LEU A 107 -12.44 -13.44 -4.74
CA LEU A 107 -11.30 -12.90 -3.99
C LEU A 107 -11.70 -12.57 -2.55
N THR A 108 -12.88 -11.97 -2.34
CA THR A 108 -13.43 -11.67 -1.01
C THR A 108 -13.62 -12.96 -0.20
N LEU A 109 -14.15 -14.02 -0.84
CA LEU A 109 -14.32 -15.32 -0.20
C LEU A 109 -12.97 -15.91 0.23
N PHE A 110 -11.94 -15.83 -0.61
CA PHE A 110 -10.59 -16.29 -0.29
C PHE A 110 -10.02 -15.53 0.91
N VAL A 111 -10.03 -14.19 0.87
CA VAL A 111 -9.51 -13.35 1.95
C VAL A 111 -10.28 -13.62 3.25
N LYS A 112 -11.62 -13.67 3.21
CA LYS A 112 -12.44 -13.95 4.38
C LYS A 112 -12.14 -15.30 5.02
N ARG A 113 -11.93 -16.33 4.21
CA ARG A 113 -11.60 -17.68 4.71
C ARG A 113 -10.20 -17.76 5.29
N SER A 114 -9.21 -17.12 4.66
CA SER A 114 -7.84 -17.09 5.16
C SER A 114 -7.74 -16.31 6.48
N PHE A 115 -8.56 -15.29 6.71
CA PHE A 115 -8.68 -14.64 8.03
C PHE A 115 -9.18 -15.59 9.14
N GLY A 116 -9.79 -16.73 8.80
CA GLY A 116 -10.09 -17.78 9.75
C GLY A 116 -8.86 -18.26 10.52
N LEU A 117 -7.68 -18.20 9.91
CA LEU A 117 -6.41 -18.53 10.59
C LEU A 117 -6.10 -17.54 11.72
N PHE A 118 -6.38 -16.25 11.54
CA PHE A 118 -6.20 -15.25 12.59
C PHE A 118 -7.12 -15.54 13.80
N SER A 119 -8.30 -16.11 13.56
CA SER A 119 -9.24 -16.45 14.63
C SER A 119 -8.70 -17.49 15.62
N MET A 120 -7.64 -18.24 15.26
CA MET A 120 -6.93 -19.12 16.18
C MET A 120 -6.10 -18.35 17.22
N GLN A 121 -5.72 -17.12 16.93
CA GLN A 121 -4.95 -16.23 17.81
C GLN A 121 -5.86 -15.28 18.60
N ALA A 122 -6.82 -14.67 17.92
CA ALA A 122 -7.74 -13.73 18.54
C ALA A 122 -9.01 -13.54 17.70
N SER A 123 -10.07 -13.05 18.34
CA SER A 123 -11.28 -12.62 17.61
C SER A 123 -10.95 -11.49 16.65
N LEU A 124 -11.56 -11.48 15.46
CA LEU A 124 -11.43 -10.42 14.45
C LEU A 124 -11.81 -9.03 14.98
N ASP A 125 -12.68 -8.96 15.98
CA ASP A 125 -13.07 -7.71 16.65
C ASP A 125 -11.90 -7.04 17.39
N LYS A 126 -10.81 -7.76 17.63
CA LYS A 126 -9.61 -7.24 18.30
C LYS A 126 -8.61 -6.65 17.33
N ILE A 127 -8.88 -6.65 16.03
CA ILE A 127 -8.06 -5.98 15.04
C ILE A 127 -8.27 -4.47 15.21
N GLU A 128 -7.22 -3.74 15.51
CA GLU A 128 -7.22 -2.27 15.61
C GLU A 128 -6.92 -1.65 14.24
N ILE A 129 -5.92 -2.17 13.56
CA ILE A 129 -5.51 -1.75 12.22
C ILE A 129 -5.22 -2.97 11.37
N LEU A 130 -5.74 -2.96 10.15
CA LEU A 130 -5.38 -3.92 9.10
C LEU A 130 -4.63 -3.19 7.99
N VAL A 131 -3.49 -3.73 7.61
CA VAL A 131 -2.77 -3.31 6.39
C VAL A 131 -2.74 -4.47 5.42
N ILE A 132 -3.33 -4.29 4.25
CA ILE A 132 -3.23 -5.25 3.14
C ILE A 132 -2.09 -4.81 2.25
N THR A 133 -1.11 -5.68 2.05
CA THR A 133 0.02 -5.43 1.17
C THR A 133 -0.08 -6.28 -0.08
N VAL A 134 0.25 -5.67 -1.20
CA VAL A 134 0.30 -6.27 -2.54
C VAL A 134 1.57 -5.82 -3.26
N ARG A 135 1.92 -6.45 -4.37
CA ARG A 135 3.14 -6.09 -5.13
C ARG A 135 3.15 -4.60 -5.49
N ASP A 136 2.15 -4.15 -6.21
CA ASP A 136 1.97 -2.76 -6.65
C ASP A 136 0.53 -2.30 -6.38
N LEU A 137 0.32 -0.99 -6.36
CA LEU A 137 -0.99 -0.37 -6.12
C LEU A 137 -1.29 0.59 -7.28
N ASP A 138 -2.14 0.17 -8.19
CA ASP A 138 -2.74 1.00 -9.23
C ASP A 138 -4.23 1.23 -8.95
N GLY A 139 -4.90 1.99 -9.83
CA GLY A 139 -6.33 2.30 -9.68
C GLY A 139 -7.23 1.05 -9.63
N PRO A 140 -7.11 0.11 -10.57
CA PRO A 140 -7.86 -1.15 -10.56
C PRO A 140 -7.65 -1.95 -9.28
N ILE A 141 -6.41 -2.14 -8.84
CA ILE A 141 -6.10 -2.89 -7.61
C ILE A 141 -6.70 -2.22 -6.38
N VAL A 142 -6.55 -0.91 -6.23
CA VAL A 142 -7.13 -0.16 -5.10
C VAL A 142 -8.65 -0.30 -5.08
N SER A 143 -9.33 -0.13 -6.24
CA SER A 143 -10.78 -0.29 -6.35
C SER A 143 -11.25 -1.70 -5.96
N VAL A 144 -10.53 -2.73 -6.38
CA VAL A 144 -10.83 -4.12 -6.01
C VAL A 144 -10.62 -4.34 -4.52
N LEU A 145 -9.52 -3.84 -3.94
CA LEU A 145 -9.25 -3.99 -2.51
C LEU A 145 -10.28 -3.27 -1.65
N GLU A 146 -10.77 -2.08 -2.06
CA GLU A 146 -11.87 -1.39 -1.37
C GLU A 146 -13.15 -2.24 -1.35
N GLN A 147 -13.50 -2.88 -2.48
CA GLN A 147 -14.67 -3.77 -2.56
C GLN A 147 -14.49 -5.04 -1.71
N VAL A 148 -13.31 -5.65 -1.75
CA VAL A 148 -12.97 -6.81 -0.90
C VAL A 148 -13.13 -6.45 0.57
N VAL A 149 -12.55 -5.34 1.00
CA VAL A 149 -12.64 -4.85 2.40
C VAL A 149 -14.08 -4.63 2.83
N ALA A 150 -14.90 -4.00 1.98
CA ALA A 150 -16.34 -3.82 2.26
C ALA A 150 -17.06 -5.17 2.47
N GLY A 151 -16.66 -6.21 1.73
CA GLY A 151 -17.21 -7.57 1.84
C GLY A 151 -16.72 -8.38 3.06
N LEU A 152 -15.63 -7.97 3.72
CA LEU A 152 -15.09 -8.71 4.88
C LEU A 152 -15.96 -8.56 6.14
N GLY A 153 -16.66 -7.45 6.30
CA GLY A 153 -17.48 -7.18 7.47
C GLY A 153 -16.69 -7.00 8.77
N LEU A 154 -15.46 -6.47 8.67
CA LEU A 154 -14.62 -6.15 9.82
C LEU A 154 -15.19 -4.95 10.60
N LYS A 155 -14.99 -4.94 11.91
CA LYS A 155 -15.45 -3.81 12.76
C LYS A 155 -14.49 -2.62 12.74
N THR A 156 -13.22 -2.84 12.39
CA THR A 156 -12.27 -1.73 12.27
C THR A 156 -12.50 -0.96 10.98
N GLU A 157 -12.50 0.36 11.08
CA GLU A 157 -12.50 1.27 9.92
C GLU A 157 -11.06 1.67 9.51
N ARG A 158 -10.04 1.24 10.29
CA ARG A 158 -8.64 1.55 10.04
C ARG A 158 -7.99 0.48 9.18
N ILE A 159 -8.33 0.50 7.89
CA ILE A 159 -7.80 -0.43 6.90
C ILE A 159 -7.02 0.37 5.88
N PHE A 160 -5.79 -0.04 5.62
CA PHE A 160 -4.87 0.64 4.72
C PHE A 160 -4.29 -0.33 3.71
N PHE A 161 -3.93 0.20 2.54
CA PHE A 161 -3.23 -0.55 1.51
C PHE A 161 -1.77 -0.12 1.46
N GLN A 162 -0.89 -1.03 1.06
CA GLN A 162 0.54 -0.83 1.08
C GLN A 162 1.20 -1.66 -0.04
N SER A 163 2.21 -1.11 -0.71
CA SER A 163 2.99 -1.88 -1.69
C SER A 163 4.07 -2.72 -1.00
N TYR A 164 4.61 -3.74 -1.69
CA TYR A 164 5.77 -4.50 -1.22
C TYR A 164 6.97 -3.61 -0.92
N LYS A 165 7.20 -2.56 -1.72
CA LYS A 165 8.25 -1.57 -1.48
C LYS A 165 8.07 -0.83 -0.16
N GLU A 166 6.84 -0.43 0.15
CA GLU A 166 6.51 0.23 1.42
C GLU A 166 6.58 -0.76 2.59
N SER A 167 6.16 -2.03 2.39
CA SER A 167 6.31 -3.09 3.39
C SER A 167 7.77 -3.40 3.70
N PHE A 168 8.63 -3.40 2.69
CA PHE A 168 10.07 -3.52 2.88
C PHE A 168 10.64 -2.38 3.73
N TYR A 169 10.25 -1.15 3.45
CA TYR A 169 10.64 0.00 4.26
C TYR A 169 10.23 -0.16 5.73
N TYR A 170 8.96 -0.48 6.01
CA TYR A 170 8.49 -0.66 7.38
C TYR A 170 9.14 -1.86 8.07
N TYR A 171 9.41 -2.92 7.34
CA TYR A 171 10.17 -4.05 7.87
C TYR A 171 11.56 -3.60 8.32
N MET A 172 12.27 -2.83 7.50
CA MET A 172 13.62 -2.32 7.82
C MET A 172 13.62 -1.32 8.99
N LEU A 173 12.57 -0.51 9.16
CA LEU A 173 12.45 0.38 10.33
C LEU A 173 12.52 -0.38 11.66
N HIS A 174 12.03 -1.60 11.69
CA HIS A 174 11.96 -2.45 12.88
C HIS A 174 13.12 -3.44 13.00
N GLN A 175 14.07 -3.39 12.08
CA GLN A 175 15.30 -4.20 12.18
C GLN A 175 16.37 -3.50 13.03
N PRO A 176 17.35 -4.26 13.59
CA PRO A 176 18.53 -3.68 14.23
C PRO A 176 19.24 -2.65 13.34
N ALA A 177 19.79 -1.59 13.95
CA ALA A 177 20.44 -0.51 13.21
C ALA A 177 21.62 -0.99 12.36
N GLU A 178 22.29 -2.04 12.82
CA GLU A 178 23.45 -2.65 12.17
C GLU A 178 23.10 -3.25 10.79
N LEU A 179 21.83 -3.62 10.57
CA LEU A 179 21.36 -4.13 9.29
C LEU A 179 21.08 -3.01 8.27
N TRP A 180 20.93 -1.77 8.73
CA TRP A 180 20.61 -0.64 7.86
C TRP A 180 21.71 0.44 7.86
N THR A 181 22.95 0.02 7.78
CA THR A 181 24.12 0.92 7.65
C THR A 181 24.36 1.36 6.20
N GLY A 182 24.04 0.49 5.25
CA GLY A 182 24.05 0.72 3.80
C GLY A 182 22.67 0.51 3.19
N GLU A 183 22.64 0.12 1.92
CA GLU A 183 21.42 -0.15 1.16
C GLU A 183 20.94 -1.60 1.40
N PRO A 184 19.75 -1.82 2.00
CA PRO A 184 19.15 -3.14 2.05
C PRO A 184 18.64 -3.57 0.67
N VAL A 185 18.78 -4.84 0.34
CA VAL A 185 18.34 -5.43 -0.93
C VAL A 185 17.46 -6.63 -0.67
N ILE A 186 16.35 -6.74 -1.41
CA ILE A 186 15.55 -7.97 -1.54
C ILE A 186 15.76 -8.54 -2.94
N PHE A 187 15.95 -9.84 -3.05
CA PHE A 187 15.67 -10.62 -4.24
C PHE A 187 14.44 -11.47 -3.99
N ASP A 188 13.38 -11.23 -4.76
CA ASP A 188 12.11 -11.94 -4.69
C ASP A 188 11.97 -12.81 -5.95
N MET A 189 12.12 -14.12 -5.78
CA MET A 189 12.05 -15.09 -6.86
C MET A 189 10.83 -15.99 -6.69
N GLN A 190 9.84 -15.78 -7.53
CA GLN A 190 8.60 -16.54 -7.54
C GLN A 190 8.38 -17.17 -8.92
N LYS A 191 8.33 -18.51 -8.97
CA LYS A 191 8.22 -19.26 -10.23
C LYS A 191 9.33 -18.85 -11.19
N ASP A 192 8.97 -18.20 -12.31
CA ASP A 192 9.79 -17.78 -13.43
C ASP A 192 10.12 -16.28 -13.42
N LYS A 193 9.75 -15.58 -12.33
CA LYS A 193 9.98 -14.14 -12.18
C LYS A 193 10.92 -13.86 -11.01
N MET A 194 11.91 -13.03 -11.25
CA MET A 194 12.72 -12.46 -10.19
C MET A 194 12.67 -10.94 -10.22
N THR A 195 12.45 -10.35 -9.07
CA THR A 195 12.46 -8.90 -8.89
C THR A 195 13.43 -8.53 -7.77
N ALA A 196 14.25 -7.53 -7.99
CA ALA A 196 15.12 -6.97 -6.95
C ALA A 196 14.55 -5.63 -6.46
N TYR A 197 14.44 -5.46 -5.14
CA TYR A 197 14.08 -4.19 -4.50
C TYR A 197 15.27 -3.68 -3.69
N ILE A 198 15.63 -2.42 -3.87
CA ILE A 198 16.73 -1.76 -3.16
C ILE A 198 16.15 -0.56 -2.41
N LEU A 199 16.41 -0.44 -1.09
CA LEU A 199 16.06 0.76 -0.33
C LEU A 199 17.25 1.73 -0.33
N GLU A 200 17.01 2.91 -0.85
CA GLU A 200 17.96 4.02 -0.88
C GLU A 200 17.52 5.12 0.09
N CYS A 201 18.49 5.74 0.76
CA CYS A 201 18.24 6.81 1.73
C CYS A 201 18.93 8.10 1.32
N ASN A 202 18.18 9.20 1.24
CA ASN A 202 18.75 10.53 1.13
C ASN A 202 19.02 11.12 2.52
N LYS A 203 20.20 10.90 3.04
CA LYS A 203 20.64 11.40 4.38
C LYS A 203 20.82 12.92 4.46
N ARG A 204 20.61 13.65 3.35
CA ARG A 204 20.74 15.12 3.29
C ARG A 204 19.42 15.84 3.64
N THR A 205 18.34 15.11 3.85
CA THR A 205 17.02 15.64 4.20
C THR A 205 16.68 15.34 5.65
N ILE A 206 15.82 16.18 6.25
CA ILE A 206 15.27 15.99 7.60
C ILE A 206 13.75 16.14 7.48
N PRO A 207 12.98 15.05 7.67
CA PRO A 207 13.40 13.67 7.90
C PRO A 207 14.18 13.08 6.72
N THR A 208 14.93 12.01 6.98
CA THR A 208 15.65 11.26 5.93
C THR A 208 14.64 10.64 4.97
N VAL A 209 14.72 11.02 3.71
CA VAL A 209 13.85 10.45 2.66
C VAL A 209 14.39 9.10 2.22
N THR A 210 13.52 8.11 2.24
CA THR A 210 13.77 6.75 1.75
C THR A 210 12.89 6.46 0.55
N PHE A 211 13.45 5.84 -0.46
CA PHE A 211 12.73 5.37 -1.65
C PHE A 211 13.21 3.99 -2.06
N SER A 212 12.43 3.28 -2.84
CA SER A 212 12.80 1.97 -3.34
C SER A 212 12.98 2.01 -4.85
N CYS A 213 14.14 1.54 -5.30
CA CYS A 213 14.36 1.19 -6.69
C CYS A 213 13.96 -0.27 -6.93
N GLU A 214 13.54 -0.57 -8.15
CA GLU A 214 13.14 -1.89 -8.59
C GLU A 214 13.91 -2.26 -9.85
N ALA A 215 14.34 -3.51 -9.93
CA ALA A 215 14.85 -4.12 -11.14
C ALA A 215 14.09 -5.43 -11.37
N ASP A 216 13.40 -5.53 -12.50
CA ASP A 216 12.60 -6.70 -12.88
C ASP A 216 13.39 -7.57 -13.87
N PHE A 217 13.48 -8.86 -13.55
CA PHE A 217 14.12 -9.90 -14.34
C PHE A 217 13.07 -10.95 -14.74
N SER A 218 11.97 -10.49 -15.34
CA SER A 218 10.81 -11.32 -15.75
C SER A 218 11.15 -12.40 -16.76
N GLN A 219 12.33 -12.38 -17.37
CA GLN A 219 12.85 -13.40 -18.27
C GLN A 219 14.01 -14.20 -17.64
N PHE A 220 14.09 -14.21 -16.32
CA PHE A 220 15.08 -15.02 -15.64
C PHE A 220 14.74 -16.51 -15.87
N PRO A 221 15.50 -17.21 -16.73
CA PRO A 221 15.19 -18.58 -17.08
C PRO A 221 15.55 -19.49 -15.90
N ILE A 222 14.58 -19.99 -15.18
CA ILE A 222 14.78 -21.15 -14.31
C ILE A 222 14.74 -22.40 -15.20
N ALA A 223 15.62 -22.44 -16.19
CA ALA A 223 15.59 -23.53 -17.19
C ALA A 223 16.30 -24.80 -16.71
N ASP A 224 17.27 -24.66 -15.80
CA ASP A 224 18.03 -25.79 -15.25
C ASP A 224 18.47 -25.46 -13.82
N GLU A 225 18.19 -26.37 -12.88
CA GLU A 225 18.61 -26.25 -11.49
C GLU A 225 20.13 -26.08 -11.33
N ASN A 226 20.93 -26.62 -12.25
CA ASN A 226 22.39 -26.55 -12.22
C ASN A 226 22.94 -25.19 -12.67
N SER A 227 22.23 -24.44 -13.52
CA SER A 227 22.65 -23.11 -13.98
C SER A 227 22.14 -21.99 -13.08
N MET A 228 21.11 -22.24 -12.29
CA MET A 228 20.39 -21.23 -11.49
C MET A 228 21.29 -20.45 -10.53
N ASP A 229 22.23 -21.12 -9.82
CA ASP A 229 23.14 -20.46 -8.89
C ASP A 229 24.08 -19.48 -9.60
N GLN A 230 24.61 -19.85 -10.76
CA GLN A 230 25.49 -18.99 -11.55
C GLN A 230 24.73 -17.81 -12.16
N GLU A 231 23.53 -18.04 -12.69
CA GLU A 231 22.69 -17.00 -13.27
C GLU A 231 22.23 -16.01 -12.19
N PHE A 232 21.82 -16.51 -11.02
CA PHE A 232 21.49 -15.64 -9.89
C PHE A 232 22.69 -14.84 -9.40
N TYR A 233 23.89 -15.44 -9.36
CA TYR A 233 25.11 -14.70 -9.04
C TYR A 233 25.32 -13.51 -9.99
N GLU A 234 25.14 -13.69 -11.30
CA GLU A 234 25.32 -12.63 -12.30
C GLU A 234 24.33 -11.48 -12.10
N VAL A 235 23.05 -11.83 -11.84
CA VAL A 235 22.02 -10.85 -11.52
C VAL A 235 22.35 -10.11 -10.22
N ALA A 236 22.68 -10.84 -9.16
CA ALA A 236 23.02 -10.24 -7.87
C ALA A 236 24.24 -9.32 -7.98
N ALA A 237 25.27 -9.74 -8.73
CA ALA A 237 26.46 -8.92 -8.98
C ALA A 237 26.11 -7.64 -9.75
N SER A 238 25.24 -7.72 -10.75
CA SER A 238 24.77 -6.56 -11.52
C SER A 238 23.97 -5.58 -10.66
N VAL A 239 23.01 -6.06 -9.88
CA VAL A 239 22.16 -5.25 -9.00
C VAL A 239 22.97 -4.54 -7.92
N MET A 240 23.99 -5.21 -7.38
CA MET A 240 24.81 -4.70 -6.28
C MET A 240 26.05 -3.92 -6.76
N TYR A 241 26.27 -3.82 -8.05
CA TYR A 241 27.44 -3.11 -8.60
C TYR A 241 27.43 -1.63 -8.21
N GLY A 242 28.53 -1.15 -7.62
CA GLY A 242 28.68 0.24 -7.19
C GLY A 242 27.84 0.66 -5.98
N ARG A 243 27.19 -0.28 -5.28
CA ARG A 243 26.35 -0.03 -4.12
C ARG A 243 26.99 -0.50 -2.81
N GLU A 244 26.71 0.23 -1.73
CA GLU A 244 27.10 -0.16 -0.37
C GLU A 244 25.97 -0.98 0.27
N VAL A 245 25.87 -2.26 -0.14
CA VAL A 245 24.81 -3.15 0.38
C VAL A 245 25.17 -3.67 1.75
N SER A 246 24.29 -3.45 2.73
CA SER A 246 24.49 -3.91 4.13
C SER A 246 23.84 -5.25 4.43
N VAL A 247 22.68 -5.52 3.84
CA VAL A 247 21.89 -6.74 4.08
C VAL A 247 21.18 -7.17 2.81
N VAL A 248 21.04 -8.47 2.63
CA VAL A 248 20.30 -9.08 1.52
C VAL A 248 19.24 -10.02 2.07
N PHE A 249 18.04 -9.94 1.53
CA PHE A 249 16.94 -10.86 1.81
C PHE A 249 16.61 -11.65 0.55
N LEU A 250 16.54 -12.96 0.68
CA LEU A 250 16.14 -13.90 -0.37
C LEU A 250 14.71 -14.37 -0.07
N ILE A 251 13.78 -14.03 -0.91
CA ILE A 251 12.33 -14.28 -0.72
C ILE A 251 11.80 -15.08 -1.91
N GLY A 252 10.79 -15.88 -1.66
CA GLY A 252 10.10 -16.64 -2.69
C GLY A 252 10.57 -18.09 -2.82
N ASP A 253 9.79 -18.85 -3.59
CA ASP A 253 9.96 -20.29 -3.71
C ASP A 253 11.20 -20.70 -4.51
N GLY A 254 11.68 -19.82 -5.38
CA GLY A 254 12.89 -20.06 -6.16
C GLY A 254 14.15 -20.23 -5.31
N PHE A 255 14.12 -19.72 -4.06
CA PHE A 255 15.26 -19.88 -3.13
C PHE A 255 15.13 -21.07 -2.16
N LYS A 256 14.19 -21.97 -2.38
CA LYS A 256 14.01 -23.17 -1.52
C LYS A 256 15.12 -24.22 -1.70
N GLN A 257 15.83 -24.16 -2.81
CA GLN A 257 16.93 -25.11 -3.11
C GLN A 257 18.14 -24.87 -2.18
N ASP A 258 18.83 -25.98 -1.82
CA ASP A 258 19.94 -25.93 -0.88
C ASP A 258 21.30 -25.63 -1.56
N SER A 259 21.40 -25.76 -2.89
CA SER A 259 22.66 -25.58 -3.63
C SER A 259 22.80 -24.20 -4.25
N MET A 260 23.18 -23.20 -3.45
CA MET A 260 23.45 -21.83 -3.89
C MET A 260 24.84 -21.34 -3.42
N ASP A 261 25.82 -22.16 -3.54
CA ASP A 261 27.15 -21.91 -2.96
C ASP A 261 27.87 -20.71 -3.57
N VAL A 262 27.77 -20.50 -4.89
CA VAL A 262 28.45 -19.41 -5.60
C VAL A 262 27.82 -18.08 -5.18
N SER A 263 26.50 -17.98 -5.27
CA SER A 263 25.76 -16.77 -4.92
C SER A 263 25.88 -16.43 -3.43
N LEU A 264 25.73 -17.42 -2.53
CA LEU A 264 25.84 -17.18 -1.09
C LEU A 264 27.23 -16.69 -0.67
N ARG A 265 28.32 -17.24 -1.24
CA ARG A 265 29.68 -16.73 -1.02
C ARG A 265 29.81 -15.27 -1.43
N PHE A 266 29.23 -14.88 -2.56
CA PHE A 266 29.23 -13.49 -3.04
C PHE A 266 28.39 -12.59 -2.13
N LEU A 267 27.16 -13.00 -1.79
CA LEU A 267 26.23 -12.22 -0.99
C LEU A 267 26.75 -11.97 0.44
N CYS A 268 27.45 -12.95 1.04
CA CYS A 268 28.01 -12.83 2.38
C CYS A 268 29.41 -12.17 2.42
N LYS A 269 29.97 -11.79 1.25
CA LYS A 269 31.29 -11.17 1.18
C LYS A 269 31.29 -9.77 1.81
N GLY A 270 32.37 -9.41 2.51
CA GLY A 270 32.54 -8.07 3.09
C GLY A 270 31.71 -7.80 4.34
N GLY A 271 31.30 -8.84 5.08
CA GLY A 271 30.53 -8.70 6.31
C GLY A 271 29.03 -8.47 6.11
N ARG A 272 28.54 -8.55 4.89
CA ARG A 272 27.10 -8.49 4.60
C ARG A 272 26.36 -9.67 5.24
N ARG A 273 25.15 -9.43 5.68
CA ARG A 273 24.27 -10.46 6.19
C ARG A 273 23.24 -10.85 5.14
N THR A 274 23.07 -12.13 4.92
CA THR A 274 22.07 -12.67 3.99
C THR A 274 21.07 -13.50 4.77
N PHE A 275 19.79 -13.20 4.58
CA PHE A 275 18.67 -13.89 5.21
C PHE A 275 17.81 -14.55 4.15
N LYS A 276 17.39 -15.78 4.39
CA LYS A 276 16.41 -16.51 3.58
C LYS A 276 15.11 -16.60 4.36
N GLY A 277 14.00 -16.20 3.78
CA GLY A 277 12.69 -16.28 4.44
C GLY A 277 11.60 -15.56 3.67
N ASN A 278 10.36 -15.95 3.90
CA ASN A 278 9.22 -15.51 3.09
C ASN A 278 8.29 -14.47 3.74
N ASN A 279 8.45 -14.18 5.03
CA ASN A 279 7.42 -13.45 5.79
C ASN A 279 7.65 -11.93 5.84
N LEU A 280 8.55 -11.41 5.01
CA LEU A 280 9.00 -10.02 5.10
C LEU A 280 7.86 -9.04 4.81
N TYR A 281 7.07 -9.28 3.75
CA TYR A 281 6.02 -8.36 3.33
C TYR A 281 4.87 -8.32 4.33
N SER A 282 4.37 -9.47 4.80
CA SER A 282 3.30 -9.51 5.80
C SER A 282 3.74 -8.90 7.14
N LYS A 283 4.99 -9.15 7.58
CA LYS A 283 5.57 -8.50 8.77
C LYS A 283 5.75 -7.01 8.57
N GLY A 284 6.24 -6.58 7.41
CA GLY A 284 6.36 -5.17 7.05
C GLY A 284 5.02 -4.45 7.05
N ALA A 285 3.96 -5.10 6.59
CA ALA A 285 2.59 -4.57 6.66
C ALA A 285 2.11 -4.44 8.12
N ALA A 286 2.37 -5.43 8.98
CA ALA A 286 2.05 -5.34 10.41
C ALA A 286 2.83 -4.21 11.11
N TYR A 287 4.11 -4.04 10.79
CA TYR A 287 4.89 -2.90 11.28
C TYR A 287 4.38 -1.56 10.73
N GLY A 288 3.95 -1.51 9.48
CA GLY A 288 3.29 -0.35 8.92
C GLY A 288 2.01 0.03 9.67
N ALA A 289 1.25 -0.95 10.16
CA ALA A 289 0.10 -0.72 11.02
C ALA A 289 0.51 -0.13 12.39
N VAL A 290 1.61 -0.61 12.98
CA VAL A 290 2.16 -0.04 14.23
C VAL A 290 2.58 1.41 14.05
N GLU A 291 3.34 1.70 12.99
CA GLU A 291 3.84 3.06 12.73
C GLU A 291 2.71 4.07 12.48
N ARG A 292 1.58 3.64 11.89
CA ARG A 292 0.39 4.47 11.73
C ARG A 292 -0.34 4.76 13.05
N LEU A 293 -0.27 3.83 14.00
CA LEU A 293 -0.91 3.99 15.31
C LEU A 293 -0.01 4.74 16.30
N CYS A 294 1.25 4.38 16.35
CA CYS A 294 2.23 4.88 17.32
C CYS A 294 3.61 4.98 16.63
N PRO A 295 3.89 6.07 15.91
CA PRO A 295 5.16 6.25 15.22
C PRO A 295 6.35 6.11 16.16
N SER A 296 7.27 5.21 15.84
CA SER A 296 8.52 5.00 16.55
C SER A 296 9.45 6.21 16.42
N LYS A 297 10.51 6.27 17.23
CA LYS A 297 11.52 7.33 17.08
C LYS A 297 12.11 7.31 15.67
N ARG A 298 12.48 6.13 15.17
CA ARG A 298 13.00 5.94 13.82
C ARG A 298 11.96 6.28 12.75
N GLY A 299 10.70 5.91 12.94
CA GLY A 299 9.60 6.27 12.04
C GLY A 299 9.37 7.76 11.89
N LYS A 300 9.79 8.58 12.88
CA LYS A 300 9.79 10.05 12.80
C LYS A 300 11.04 10.62 12.11
N GLU A 301 12.16 9.89 12.15
CA GLU A 301 13.43 10.30 11.55
C GLU A 301 13.49 9.94 10.04
N TYR A 302 12.69 9.00 9.58
CA TYR A 302 12.65 8.54 8.20
C TYR A 302 11.25 8.71 7.61
N VAL A 303 11.17 8.95 6.30
CA VAL A 303 9.92 9.00 5.55
C VAL A 303 10.08 8.24 4.23
N PHE A 304 9.11 7.38 3.91
CA PHE A 304 9.09 6.67 2.63
C PHE A 304 8.36 7.49 1.57
N LEU A 305 9.05 7.81 0.48
CA LEU A 305 8.48 8.45 -0.70
C LEU A 305 8.47 7.46 -1.87
N GLY A 306 7.51 6.54 -1.83
CA GLY A 306 7.24 5.63 -2.95
C GLY A 306 6.56 6.34 -4.12
N VAL A 307 6.46 5.63 -5.24
CA VAL A 307 5.77 6.12 -6.46
C VAL A 307 4.28 6.42 -6.21
N GLN A 308 3.69 5.81 -5.18
CA GLN A 308 2.29 5.98 -4.80
C GLN A 308 2.02 7.25 -3.96
N LYS A 309 3.07 7.98 -3.58
CA LYS A 309 2.95 9.17 -2.73
C LYS A 309 2.77 10.43 -3.57
N LEU A 310 1.87 11.31 -3.12
CA LEU A 310 1.75 12.65 -3.71
C LEU A 310 3.07 13.40 -3.61
N LYS A 311 3.48 13.99 -4.71
CA LYS A 311 4.70 14.81 -4.80
C LYS A 311 4.43 16.30 -4.70
N SER A 312 3.17 16.69 -4.53
CA SER A 312 2.75 18.09 -4.44
C SER A 312 1.74 18.29 -3.32
N ASN A 313 1.81 19.43 -2.63
CA ASN A 313 0.73 19.89 -1.78
C ASN A 313 -0.29 20.63 -2.64
N LEU A 314 -1.58 20.39 -2.39
CA LEU A 314 -2.67 21.14 -2.98
C LEU A 314 -3.41 21.90 -1.90
N GLY A 315 -3.85 23.14 -2.21
CA GLY A 315 -4.66 23.92 -1.29
C GLY A 315 -5.33 25.10 -1.98
N ILE A 316 -6.09 25.83 -1.22
CA ILE A 316 -6.76 27.06 -1.67
C ILE A 316 -6.29 28.25 -0.87
N GLN A 317 -6.15 29.39 -1.56
CA GLN A 317 -5.98 30.68 -0.90
C GLN A 317 -7.33 31.12 -0.35
N MET A 318 -7.32 31.60 0.88
CA MET A 318 -8.53 32.07 1.57
C MET A 318 -8.21 33.30 2.43
N ILE A 319 -9.25 34.02 2.80
CA ILE A 319 -9.16 35.06 3.81
C ILE A 319 -9.74 34.53 5.11
N ARG A 320 -8.90 34.47 6.13
CA ARG A 320 -9.30 34.06 7.49
C ARG A 320 -9.07 35.25 8.45
N GLU A 321 -10.13 35.68 9.13
CA GLU A 321 -10.06 36.79 10.09
C GLU A 321 -9.46 38.08 9.47
N GLY A 322 -9.77 38.35 8.19
CA GLY A 322 -9.28 39.51 7.46
C GLY A 322 -7.83 39.43 6.98
N ARG A 323 -7.16 38.28 7.13
CA ARG A 323 -5.80 38.03 6.66
C ARG A 323 -5.78 36.97 5.59
N GLU A 324 -4.89 37.12 4.61
CA GLU A 324 -4.60 36.07 3.67
C GLU A 324 -4.08 34.83 4.37
N SER A 325 -4.62 33.69 4.05
CA SER A 325 -4.32 32.40 4.62
C SER A 325 -4.34 31.32 3.55
N TYR A 326 -3.69 30.20 3.82
CA TYR A 326 -3.67 29.03 2.95
C TYR A 326 -4.33 27.86 3.68
N LYS A 327 -5.24 27.19 3.01
CA LYS A 327 -5.83 25.93 3.48
C LYS A 327 -5.35 24.78 2.64
N THR A 328 -4.54 23.89 3.23
CA THR A 328 -4.17 22.65 2.58
C THR A 328 -5.40 21.77 2.39
N LEU A 329 -5.54 21.20 1.22
CA LEU A 329 -6.52 20.17 0.86
C LEU A 329 -5.87 18.80 0.88
N LEU A 330 -4.80 18.63 0.11
CA LEU A 330 -4.06 17.37 0.01
C LEU A 330 -2.60 17.62 0.35
N ASP A 331 -2.06 16.80 1.25
CA ASP A 331 -0.67 16.90 1.69
C ASP A 331 0.23 15.98 0.84
N ALA A 332 1.38 16.50 0.44
CA ALA A 332 2.43 15.69 -0.17
C ALA A 332 2.92 14.59 0.80
N GLY A 333 3.29 13.44 0.26
CA GLY A 333 3.70 12.27 1.04
C GLY A 333 2.57 11.34 1.47
N VAL A 334 1.31 11.74 1.30
CA VAL A 334 0.14 10.85 1.45
C VAL A 334 0.01 9.96 0.21
N ASN A 335 -0.46 8.73 0.37
CA ASN A 335 -0.76 7.88 -0.78
C ASN A 335 -1.91 8.49 -1.59
N TRP A 336 -1.81 8.42 -2.92
CA TRP A 336 -2.81 9.02 -3.79
C TRP A 336 -4.23 8.50 -3.50
N TYR A 337 -4.40 7.22 -3.22
CA TYR A 337 -5.70 6.60 -2.93
C TYR A 337 -6.28 6.98 -1.56
N ASP A 338 -5.45 7.45 -0.61
CA ASP A 338 -5.86 7.99 0.68
C ASP A 338 -6.08 9.51 0.64
N ALA A 339 -5.61 10.17 -0.42
CA ALA A 339 -5.63 11.62 -0.56
C ALA A 339 -7.02 12.13 -0.97
N LYS A 340 -7.85 12.40 0.04
CA LYS A 340 -9.22 12.92 -0.11
C LYS A 340 -9.41 14.08 0.87
N ALA A 341 -10.05 15.15 0.42
CA ALA A 341 -10.37 16.28 1.27
C ALA A 341 -11.73 16.86 0.92
N LYS A 342 -12.39 17.42 1.93
CA LYS A 342 -13.65 18.11 1.79
C LYS A 342 -13.64 19.35 2.67
N CYS A 343 -14.04 20.50 2.13
CA CYS A 343 -14.15 21.72 2.92
C CYS A 343 -15.26 22.63 2.41
N GLN A 344 -15.80 23.42 3.32
CA GLN A 344 -16.78 24.46 2.99
C GLN A 344 -16.17 25.84 3.25
N PHE A 345 -16.50 26.80 2.39
CA PHE A 345 -16.07 28.19 2.51
C PHE A 345 -17.07 29.12 1.82
N TYR A 346 -16.92 30.41 2.07
CA TYR A 346 -17.69 31.45 1.40
C TYR A 346 -16.83 32.12 0.32
N LEU A 347 -17.39 32.26 -0.87
CA LEU A 347 -16.76 33.02 -1.94
C LEU A 347 -16.79 34.51 -1.59
N GLU A 348 -15.63 35.17 -1.63
CA GLU A 348 -15.55 36.61 -1.33
C GLU A 348 -16.38 37.43 -2.33
N SER A 349 -16.17 37.17 -3.62
CA SER A 349 -16.90 37.77 -4.75
C SER A 349 -16.53 37.07 -6.05
N GLY A 350 -17.32 37.30 -7.10
CA GLY A 350 -17.06 36.75 -8.43
C GLY A 350 -17.45 35.29 -8.54
N ASN A 351 -16.83 34.59 -9.49
CA ASN A 351 -17.13 33.19 -9.82
C ASN A 351 -15.87 32.35 -10.07
N LYS A 352 -14.75 32.68 -9.42
CA LYS A 352 -13.47 31.99 -9.62
C LYS A 352 -12.88 31.53 -8.31
N ILE A 353 -12.27 30.35 -8.33
CA ILE A 353 -11.52 29.76 -7.24
C ILE A 353 -10.12 29.44 -7.76
N TYR A 354 -9.09 29.67 -6.97
CA TYR A 354 -7.71 29.34 -7.31
C TYR A 354 -7.19 28.22 -6.42
N VAL A 355 -6.77 27.14 -7.06
CA VAL A 355 -6.09 26.02 -6.41
C VAL A 355 -4.59 26.20 -6.55
N ALA A 356 -3.90 26.27 -5.44
CA ALA A 356 -2.46 26.39 -5.40
C ALA A 356 -1.83 25.00 -5.31
N ILE A 357 -0.90 24.72 -6.20
CA ILE A 357 -0.13 23.47 -6.27
C ILE A 357 1.32 23.81 -5.93
N THR A 358 1.85 23.17 -4.88
CA THR A 358 3.23 23.38 -4.44
C THR A 358 3.99 22.06 -4.56
N PRO A 359 4.77 21.84 -5.64
CA PRO A 359 5.56 20.62 -5.80
C PRO A 359 6.62 20.49 -4.72
N LEU A 360 6.89 19.25 -4.28
CA LEU A 360 8.08 18.93 -3.50
C LEU A 360 9.30 18.97 -4.42
N THR A 361 9.89 20.15 -4.55
CA THR A 361 11.08 20.33 -5.38
C THR A 361 12.35 19.91 -4.65
N ASN A 362 13.35 19.42 -5.41
CA ASN A 362 14.70 19.24 -4.89
C ASN A 362 15.26 20.56 -4.35
N ILE A 363 15.99 20.50 -3.23
CA ILE A 363 16.67 21.66 -2.60
C ILE A 363 17.44 22.51 -3.61
N ARG A 364 18.03 21.89 -4.66
CA ARG A 364 18.75 22.59 -5.72
C ARG A 364 17.84 23.50 -6.56
N ALA A 365 16.64 23.04 -6.91
CA ALA A 365 15.70 23.85 -7.67
C ALA A 365 15.16 25.03 -6.83
N THR A 366 14.94 24.81 -5.53
CA THR A 366 14.53 25.87 -4.59
C THR A 366 15.63 26.91 -4.40
N GLN A 367 16.90 26.49 -4.33
CA GLN A 367 18.04 27.43 -4.24
C GLN A 367 18.20 28.26 -5.53
N GLN A 368 18.00 27.67 -6.70
CA GLN A 368 18.03 28.38 -7.99
C GLN A 368 16.87 29.36 -8.14
N ALA A 369 15.71 29.08 -7.52
CA ALA A 369 14.54 29.97 -7.51
C ALA A 369 14.56 31.04 -6.40
N GLY A 370 15.72 31.31 -5.80
CA GLY A 370 15.87 32.33 -4.76
C GLY A 370 15.19 31.96 -3.43
N GLY A 371 15.08 30.66 -3.12
CA GLY A 371 14.50 30.15 -1.87
C GLY A 371 12.97 30.15 -1.82
N LYS A 372 12.27 30.50 -2.89
CA LYS A 372 10.81 30.39 -2.98
C LYS A 372 10.41 29.09 -3.67
N TYR A 373 9.48 28.35 -3.08
CA TYR A 373 8.86 27.21 -3.75
C TYR A 373 8.01 27.71 -4.92
N PRO A 374 8.14 27.14 -6.12
CA PRO A 374 7.26 27.49 -7.23
C PRO A 374 5.84 27.06 -6.86
N VAL A 375 4.92 28.01 -6.82
CA VAL A 375 3.49 27.75 -6.63
C VAL A 375 2.82 27.91 -7.99
N ILE A 376 2.15 26.86 -8.44
CA ILE A 376 1.34 26.88 -9.67
C ILE A 376 -0.10 27.11 -9.25
N TYR A 377 -0.79 28.03 -9.92
CA TYR A 377 -2.19 28.31 -9.66
C TYR A 377 -3.06 27.81 -10.80
N GLU A 378 -4.02 26.95 -10.47
CA GLU A 378 -5.07 26.48 -11.36
C GLU A 378 -6.37 27.20 -11.06
N GLU A 379 -6.96 27.82 -12.09
CA GLU A 379 -8.23 28.53 -11.97
C GLU A 379 -9.41 27.57 -12.22
N ILE A 380 -10.41 27.63 -11.35
CA ILE A 380 -11.70 26.97 -11.52
C ILE A 380 -12.76 28.08 -11.70
N THR A 381 -13.34 28.16 -12.89
CA THR A 381 -14.43 29.10 -13.17
C THR A 381 -15.77 28.41 -12.92
N LEU A 382 -16.61 29.02 -12.09
CA LEU A 382 -17.95 28.55 -11.75
C LEU A 382 -18.96 29.15 -12.76
N GLU A 383 -19.04 28.55 -13.94
CA GLU A 383 -19.91 29.00 -15.01
C GLU A 383 -21.38 28.89 -14.60
N GLY A 384 -22.15 29.94 -14.86
CA GLY A 384 -23.58 29.98 -14.53
C GLY A 384 -23.90 30.21 -13.05
N LEU A 385 -22.88 30.44 -12.17
CA LEU A 385 -23.13 30.85 -10.80
C LEU A 385 -23.86 32.23 -10.79
N PRO A 386 -25.03 32.35 -10.14
CA PRO A 386 -25.75 33.63 -10.05
C PRO A 386 -24.93 34.69 -9.32
N GLU A 387 -25.05 35.94 -9.77
CA GLU A 387 -24.46 37.07 -9.03
C GLU A 387 -25.15 37.23 -7.67
N ARG A 388 -24.34 37.28 -6.62
CA ARG A 388 -24.76 37.37 -5.23
C ARG A 388 -23.96 38.42 -4.48
N PRO A 389 -24.50 39.01 -3.40
CA PRO A 389 -23.71 39.87 -2.52
C PRO A 389 -22.45 39.18 -2.02
N LYS A 390 -21.41 39.95 -1.72
CA LYS A 390 -20.14 39.42 -1.18
C LYS A 390 -20.38 38.51 0.02
N LYS A 391 -19.68 37.39 0.09
CA LYS A 391 -19.72 36.40 1.20
C LYS A 391 -21.10 35.72 1.42
N THR A 392 -21.99 35.73 0.42
CA THR A 392 -23.28 35.06 0.49
C THR A 392 -23.35 33.79 -0.37
N THR A 393 -22.26 33.38 -0.98
CA THR A 393 -22.14 32.15 -1.74
C THR A 393 -21.33 31.14 -0.93
N ARG A 394 -21.99 30.18 -0.31
CA ARG A 394 -21.33 29.06 0.37
C ARG A 394 -21.10 27.95 -0.63
N LEU A 395 -19.86 27.50 -0.72
CA LEU A 395 -19.42 26.44 -1.61
C LEU A 395 -18.86 25.28 -0.78
N GLU A 396 -19.06 24.09 -1.28
CA GLU A 396 -18.38 22.89 -0.81
C GLU A 396 -17.41 22.43 -1.88
N LEU A 397 -16.14 22.29 -1.52
CA LEU A 397 -15.12 21.75 -2.39
C LEU A 397 -14.70 20.39 -1.88
N SER A 398 -14.72 19.39 -2.76
CA SER A 398 -14.11 18.08 -2.54
C SER A 398 -12.97 17.90 -3.53
N ALA A 399 -11.86 17.34 -3.04
CA ALA A 399 -10.69 17.00 -3.83
C ALA A 399 -10.32 15.55 -3.57
N SER A 400 -10.08 14.78 -4.61
CA SER A 400 -9.62 13.40 -4.53
C SER A 400 -8.70 13.07 -5.68
N MET A 401 -7.71 12.21 -5.44
CA MET A 401 -6.87 11.70 -6.51
C MET A 401 -7.57 10.53 -7.20
N THR A 402 -7.46 10.45 -8.53
CA THR A 402 -7.91 9.31 -9.33
C THR A 402 -6.76 8.39 -9.69
N ASP A 403 -5.54 8.92 -9.71
CA ASP A 403 -4.28 8.20 -9.85
C ASP A 403 -3.15 9.03 -9.21
N VAL A 404 -1.91 8.60 -9.35
CA VAL A 404 -0.76 9.24 -8.70
C VAL A 404 -0.49 10.69 -9.16
N GLN A 405 -1.01 11.07 -10.32
CA GLN A 405 -0.76 12.37 -10.95
C GLN A 405 -2.03 13.18 -11.19
N THR A 406 -3.21 12.57 -11.10
CA THR A 406 -4.46 13.20 -11.49
C THR A 406 -5.34 13.46 -10.28
N VAL A 407 -5.67 14.74 -10.04
CA VAL A 407 -6.62 15.15 -9.02
C VAL A 407 -7.93 15.58 -9.66
N GLN A 408 -9.02 15.11 -9.11
CA GLN A 408 -10.37 15.56 -9.43
C GLN A 408 -10.87 16.49 -8.32
N ILE A 409 -11.32 17.67 -8.72
CA ILE A 409 -11.92 18.65 -7.83
C ILE A 409 -13.37 18.84 -8.25
N GLU A 410 -14.27 18.78 -7.27
CA GLU A 410 -15.67 19.09 -7.44
C GLU A 410 -16.06 20.24 -6.51
N VAL A 411 -16.81 21.20 -7.03
CA VAL A 411 -17.31 22.36 -6.27
C VAL A 411 -18.82 22.38 -6.39
N GLU A 412 -19.53 22.41 -5.26
CA GLU A 412 -20.99 22.48 -5.21
C GLU A 412 -21.46 23.79 -4.58
N ASP A 413 -22.49 24.41 -5.16
CA ASP A 413 -23.18 25.57 -4.59
C ASP A 413 -24.18 25.17 -3.52
N LEU A 414 -23.93 25.56 -2.29
CA LEU A 414 -24.80 25.31 -1.12
C LEU A 414 -25.67 26.50 -0.72
N GLY A 415 -25.62 27.60 -1.50
CA GLY A 415 -26.36 28.81 -1.20
C GLY A 415 -26.00 29.51 0.12
N PHE A 416 -26.93 30.23 0.73
CA PHE A 416 -26.74 30.91 2.02
C PHE A 416 -28.02 30.79 2.88
N GLY A 417 -28.30 29.61 3.36
CA GLY A 417 -29.48 29.31 4.17
C GLY A 417 -30.79 29.64 3.41
N GLU A 418 -31.74 30.26 4.11
CA GLU A 418 -33.02 30.69 3.52
C GLU A 418 -32.92 31.95 2.67
N ILE A 419 -31.84 32.75 2.85
CA ILE A 419 -31.67 34.03 2.19
C ILE A 419 -31.30 33.85 0.71
N VAL A 420 -30.44 32.86 0.41
CA VAL A 420 -30.02 32.55 -0.96
C VAL A 420 -30.14 31.06 -1.18
N LYS A 421 -31.11 30.66 -1.98
CA LYS A 421 -31.32 29.24 -2.29
C LYS A 421 -30.12 28.64 -3.01
N PRO A 422 -29.69 27.42 -2.66
CA PRO A 422 -28.67 26.71 -3.39
C PRO A 422 -29.14 26.38 -4.80
N THR A 423 -28.22 26.41 -5.76
CA THR A 423 -28.50 25.90 -7.10
C THR A 423 -28.21 24.41 -7.19
N HIS A 424 -27.41 23.86 -6.24
CA HIS A 424 -26.87 22.50 -6.27
C HIS A 424 -26.09 22.17 -7.56
N GLN A 425 -25.68 23.21 -8.29
CA GLN A 425 -24.82 23.01 -9.44
C GLN A 425 -23.45 22.54 -8.98
N VAL A 426 -22.91 21.56 -9.68
CA VAL A 426 -21.59 20.98 -9.42
C VAL A 426 -20.68 21.27 -10.60
N TRP A 427 -19.53 21.88 -10.32
CA TRP A 427 -18.45 22.10 -11.30
C TRP A 427 -17.34 21.10 -11.03
N LYS A 428 -16.82 20.51 -12.10
CA LYS A 428 -15.74 19.52 -12.03
C LYS A 428 -14.51 20.02 -12.76
N LYS A 429 -13.36 19.87 -12.15
CA LYS A 429 -12.06 20.20 -12.75
C LYS A 429 -11.10 19.03 -12.50
N THR A 430 -10.49 18.57 -13.56
CA THR A 430 -9.38 17.62 -13.49
C THR A 430 -8.07 18.39 -13.66
N ILE A 431 -7.12 18.15 -12.78
CA ILE A 431 -5.79 18.76 -12.78
C ILE A 431 -4.74 17.66 -12.82
N ILE A 432 -3.77 17.79 -13.72
CA ILE A 432 -2.62 16.87 -13.79
C ILE A 432 -1.46 17.51 -13.02
N LEU A 433 -0.97 16.80 -12.02
CA LEU A 433 0.19 17.20 -11.21
C LEU A 433 1.47 16.78 -11.95
N THR A 434 2.32 17.72 -12.25
CA THR A 434 3.61 17.50 -12.93
C THR A 434 4.75 17.38 -11.92
#